data_8d428303165eedab53da16e68855c104
#
_entry.id   8d428303165eedab53da16e68855c104
#
_cell.length_a   1.000
_cell.length_b   1.000
_cell.length_c   1.000
_cell.angle_alpha   90.00
_cell.angle_beta   90.00
_cell.angle_gamma   90.00
#
_symmetry.space_group_name_H-M   'P 1'
#
loop_
_entity.id
_entity.type
_entity.pdbx_description
1 polymer ?
#
loop_
_entity_poly.entity_id
_entity_poly.type
_entity_poly.pdbx_seq_one_letter_code
_entity_poly.pdbx_strand_id
1 'polypeptide(L)'
;MNRSPRPSSSRIRLAARGTGPGALPFFGGVLLGFIDRAAAFCAMKHAGRPVVTKSFDEVEFNEPIYIGELVVAHASVNFTGNTSMEIGVRVMAQNPITGAERHTNTCYATFVALDEQGRPARVPPVLPETDEEKRRQADGQRRREERLVRRRNRNTPAAG
;
A
#
# COMPACT_ATOMS: atom_id res chain seq x y z
N MET A 1 -11.08 26.52 -10.54
CA MET A 1 -11.62 25.20 -10.92
C MET A 1 -10.89 24.14 -10.11
N ASN A 2 -11.49 23.69 -9.03
CA ASN A 2 -10.90 22.67 -8.15
C ASN A 2 -11.19 21.29 -8.76
N ARG A 3 -10.25 20.74 -9.55
CA ARG A 3 -10.36 19.37 -10.04
C ARG A 3 -10.18 18.45 -8.84
N SER A 4 -11.22 17.73 -8.49
CA SER A 4 -11.10 16.60 -7.55
C SER A 4 -9.96 15.69 -8.00
N PRO A 5 -9.06 15.30 -7.10
CA PRO A 5 -7.90 14.51 -7.50
C PRO A 5 -8.35 13.15 -8.03
N ARG A 6 -7.84 12.80 -9.21
CA ARG A 6 -7.95 11.43 -9.74
C ARG A 6 -7.28 10.46 -8.77
N PRO A 7 -7.65 9.17 -8.79
CA PRO A 7 -6.96 8.18 -7.97
C PRO A 7 -5.45 8.28 -8.23
N SER A 8 -4.69 8.65 -7.20
CA SER A 8 -3.24 8.72 -7.34
C SER A 8 -2.70 7.31 -7.43
N SER A 9 -1.87 7.07 -8.44
CA SER A 9 -1.09 5.85 -8.56
C SER A 9 0.39 6.18 -8.66
N SER A 10 1.23 5.27 -8.22
CA SER A 10 2.68 5.35 -8.33
C SER A 10 3.28 3.99 -8.68
N ARG A 11 4.35 4.02 -9.45
CA ARG A 11 5.17 2.85 -9.77
C ARG A 11 6.60 3.12 -9.30
N ILE A 12 7.10 2.30 -8.39
CA ILE A 12 8.45 2.44 -7.82
C ILE A 12 9.21 1.14 -8.05
N ARG A 13 10.52 1.25 -8.29
CA ARG A 13 11.41 0.12 -8.52
C ARG A 13 12.54 0.11 -7.49
N LEU A 14 12.93 -1.08 -7.07
CA LEU A 14 14.07 -1.34 -6.22
C LEU A 14 14.86 -2.52 -6.80
N ALA A 15 16.18 -2.39 -6.87
CA ALA A 15 17.02 -3.54 -7.18
C ALA A 15 17.16 -4.44 -5.94
N ALA A 16 16.83 -5.71 -6.08
CA ALA A 16 17.08 -6.72 -5.05
C ALA A 16 18.58 -7.01 -4.97
N ARG A 17 19.29 -6.27 -4.10
CA ARG A 17 20.73 -6.40 -3.87
C ARG A 17 20.99 -7.27 -2.64
N GLY A 18 22.00 -8.11 -2.71
CA GLY A 18 22.50 -8.89 -1.58
C GLY A 18 24.00 -9.16 -1.75
N THR A 19 24.66 -9.42 -0.64
CA THR A 19 26.08 -9.80 -0.58
C THR A 19 26.15 -11.29 -0.28
N GLY A 20 26.29 -12.12 -1.32
CA GLY A 20 26.50 -13.55 -1.12
C GLY A 20 26.38 -14.36 -2.40
N PRO A 21 27.13 -15.47 -2.53
CA PRO A 21 26.97 -16.41 -3.63
C PRO A 21 25.71 -17.25 -3.41
N GLY A 22 24.83 -17.28 -4.41
CA GLY A 22 23.65 -18.12 -4.43
C GLY A 22 22.33 -17.34 -4.49
N ALA A 23 21.30 -18.01 -4.98
CA ALA A 23 19.96 -17.47 -5.12
C ALA A 23 19.24 -17.42 -3.74
N LEU A 24 19.69 -16.52 -2.86
CA LEU A 24 18.97 -16.28 -1.61
C LEU A 24 17.74 -15.43 -1.86
N PRO A 25 16.60 -15.75 -1.25
CA PRO A 25 15.41 -14.91 -1.36
C PRO A 25 15.66 -13.54 -0.73
N PHE A 26 15.07 -12.53 -1.33
CA PHE A 26 15.13 -11.16 -0.84
C PHE A 26 14.41 -11.07 0.52
N PHE A 27 15.07 -10.45 1.51
CA PHE A 27 14.60 -10.45 2.90
C PHE A 27 13.26 -9.68 3.05
N GLY A 28 12.25 -10.34 3.63
CA GLY A 28 10.88 -9.82 3.73
C GLY A 28 10.76 -8.48 4.45
N GLY A 29 11.57 -8.21 5.49
CA GLY A 29 11.58 -6.92 6.19
C GLY A 29 12.03 -5.77 5.28
N VAL A 30 13.00 -5.99 4.40
CA VAL A 30 13.42 -4.98 3.40
C VAL A 30 12.33 -4.76 2.38
N LEU A 31 11.66 -5.84 1.94
CA LEU A 31 10.53 -5.75 1.02
C LEU A 31 9.37 -4.97 1.63
N LEU A 32 9.03 -5.25 2.89
CA LEU A 32 7.97 -4.52 3.60
C LEU A 32 8.29 -3.03 3.73
N GLY A 33 9.54 -2.67 4.05
CA GLY A 33 9.99 -1.27 4.09
C GLY A 33 9.95 -0.59 2.72
N PHE A 34 10.18 -1.33 1.63
CA PHE A 34 10.02 -0.82 0.27
C PHE A 34 8.55 -0.59 -0.08
N ILE A 35 7.67 -1.53 0.27
CA ILE A 35 6.23 -1.42 0.09
C ILE A 35 5.67 -0.21 0.86
N ASP A 36 6.09 -0.03 2.12
CA ASP A 36 5.68 1.11 2.95
C ASP A 36 6.02 2.44 2.28
N ARG A 37 7.24 2.60 1.80
CA ARG A 37 7.66 3.81 1.09
C ARG A 37 6.87 4.03 -0.20
N ALA A 38 6.65 2.99 -0.99
CA ALA A 38 5.86 3.09 -2.22
C ALA A 38 4.42 3.54 -1.94
N ALA A 39 3.81 2.97 -0.91
CA ALA A 39 2.47 3.33 -0.46
C ALA A 39 2.43 4.75 0.11
N ALA A 40 3.42 5.15 0.91
CA ALA A 40 3.53 6.49 1.48
C ALA A 40 3.62 7.58 0.39
N PHE A 41 4.43 7.38 -0.65
CA PHE A 41 4.50 8.31 -1.79
C PHE A 41 3.16 8.45 -2.52
N CYS A 42 2.46 7.34 -2.72
CA CYS A 42 1.12 7.34 -3.33
C CYS A 42 0.13 8.13 -2.46
N ALA A 43 0.14 7.88 -1.15
CA ALA A 43 -0.72 8.55 -0.18
C ALA A 43 -0.43 10.06 -0.09
N MET A 44 0.85 10.45 0.02
CA MET A 44 1.26 11.87 0.05
C MET A 44 0.84 12.62 -1.21
N LYS A 45 1.02 12.00 -2.38
CA LYS A 45 0.61 12.59 -3.67
C LYS A 45 -0.89 12.84 -3.71
N HIS A 46 -1.69 11.94 -3.16
CA HIS A 46 -3.14 12.09 -3.12
C HIS A 46 -3.58 13.13 -2.09
N ALA A 47 -3.01 13.06 -0.87
CA ALA A 47 -3.39 13.94 0.24
C ALA A 47 -2.87 15.37 0.08
N GLY A 48 -1.79 15.59 -0.70
CA GLY A 48 -1.12 16.88 -0.83
C GLY A 48 -0.44 17.34 0.48
N ARG A 49 -0.14 16.41 1.39
CA ARG A 49 0.43 16.69 2.73
C ARG A 49 1.14 15.46 3.31
N PRO A 50 1.89 15.63 4.42
CA PRO A 50 2.53 14.51 5.11
C PRO A 50 1.53 13.45 5.53
N VAL A 51 1.98 12.20 5.54
CA VAL A 51 1.18 11.03 5.95
C VAL A 51 2.00 10.16 6.89
N VAL A 52 1.30 9.38 7.71
CA VAL A 52 1.92 8.33 8.54
C VAL A 52 1.23 7.00 8.28
N THR A 53 2.02 5.94 8.31
CA THR A 53 1.52 4.57 8.25
C THR A 53 0.79 4.25 9.55
N LYS A 54 -0.45 3.81 9.46
CA LYS A 54 -1.25 3.42 10.62
C LYS A 54 -1.27 1.91 10.82
N SER A 55 -1.44 1.16 9.74
CA SER A 55 -1.48 -0.29 9.78
C SER A 55 -1.22 -0.88 8.41
N PHE A 56 -0.68 -2.10 8.41
CA PHE A 56 -0.77 -3.02 7.30
C PHE A 56 -1.83 -4.06 7.61
N ASP A 57 -2.55 -4.51 6.59
CA ASP A 57 -3.34 -5.72 6.65
C ASP A 57 -2.39 -6.93 6.61
N GLU A 58 -2.93 -8.13 6.66
CA GLU A 58 -2.14 -9.35 6.53
C GLU A 58 -1.31 -9.32 5.23
N VAL A 59 -0.02 -9.56 5.36
CA VAL A 59 0.92 -9.57 4.23
C VAL A 59 1.46 -10.97 4.08
N GLU A 60 1.11 -11.62 2.96
CA GLU A 60 1.61 -12.93 2.59
C GLU A 60 2.68 -12.78 1.50
N PHE A 61 3.79 -13.49 1.67
CA PHE A 61 4.86 -13.58 0.67
C PHE A 61 4.73 -14.90 -0.09
N ASN A 62 3.89 -14.91 -1.11
CA ASN A 62 3.52 -16.14 -1.84
C ASN A 62 4.62 -16.63 -2.76
N GLU A 63 5.41 -15.72 -3.33
CA GLU A 63 6.48 -16.02 -4.28
C GLU A 63 7.79 -15.34 -3.86
N PRO A 64 8.91 -16.08 -3.86
CA PRO A 64 10.20 -15.51 -3.50
C PRO A 64 10.68 -14.51 -4.56
N ILE A 65 11.40 -13.49 -4.12
CA ILE A 65 12.14 -12.56 -4.98
C ILE A 65 13.63 -12.86 -4.80
N TYR A 66 14.33 -13.03 -5.90
CA TYR A 66 15.74 -13.41 -5.87
C TYR A 66 16.66 -12.20 -6.06
N ILE A 67 17.85 -12.31 -5.50
CA ILE A 67 18.91 -11.32 -5.72
C ILE A 67 19.22 -11.24 -7.22
N GLY A 68 19.29 -9.99 -7.74
CA GLY A 68 19.47 -9.73 -9.17
C GLY A 68 18.16 -9.38 -9.89
N GLU A 69 17.00 -9.64 -9.30
CA GLU A 69 15.71 -9.18 -9.83
C GLU A 69 15.41 -7.73 -9.44
N LEU A 70 14.55 -7.09 -10.21
CA LEU A 70 13.97 -5.81 -9.86
C LEU A 70 12.63 -6.03 -9.15
N VAL A 71 12.47 -5.39 -7.99
CA VAL A 71 11.17 -5.31 -7.31
C VAL A 71 10.42 -4.11 -7.82
N VAL A 72 9.24 -4.33 -8.38
CA VAL A 72 8.37 -3.28 -8.90
C VAL A 72 7.11 -3.20 -8.07
N ALA A 73 6.87 -2.07 -7.42
CA ALA A 73 5.65 -1.82 -6.66
C ALA A 73 4.72 -0.88 -7.43
N HIS A 74 3.48 -1.33 -7.63
CA HIS A 74 2.39 -0.53 -8.16
C HIS A 74 1.45 -0.19 -7.02
N ALA A 75 1.46 1.07 -6.59
CA ALA A 75 0.61 1.56 -5.51
C ALA A 75 -0.55 2.40 -6.05
N SER A 76 -1.73 2.24 -5.46
CA SER A 76 -2.92 3.04 -5.79
C SER A 76 -3.78 3.31 -4.57
N VAL A 77 -4.41 4.49 -4.53
CA VAL A 77 -5.42 4.80 -3.51
C VAL A 77 -6.71 4.07 -3.86
N ASN A 78 -7.10 3.12 -3.03
CA ASN A 78 -8.32 2.34 -3.23
C ASN A 78 -9.53 3.00 -2.57
N PHE A 79 -9.34 3.53 -1.36
CA PHE A 79 -10.43 4.09 -0.57
C PHE A 79 -9.94 5.26 0.30
N THR A 80 -10.79 6.24 0.51
CA THR A 80 -10.55 7.37 1.42
C THR A 80 -11.66 7.46 2.47
N GLY A 81 -11.26 7.60 3.74
CA GLY A 81 -12.15 8.00 4.83
C GLY A 81 -12.08 9.52 5.06
N ASN A 82 -12.30 9.96 6.29
CA ASN A 82 -12.21 11.39 6.63
C ASN A 82 -10.75 11.89 6.66
N THR A 83 -9.88 11.18 7.38
CA THR A 83 -8.46 11.53 7.55
C THR A 83 -7.51 10.42 7.12
N SER A 84 -8.04 9.28 6.68
CA SER A 84 -7.29 8.08 6.34
C SER A 84 -7.53 7.63 4.92
N MET A 85 -6.55 6.92 4.37
CA MET A 85 -6.59 6.33 3.04
C MET A 85 -6.15 4.88 3.11
N GLU A 86 -6.77 4.03 2.31
CA GLU A 86 -6.25 2.70 2.02
C GLU A 86 -5.46 2.74 0.71
N ILE A 87 -4.23 2.29 0.78
CA ILE A 87 -3.34 2.13 -0.37
C ILE A 87 -3.18 0.64 -0.64
N GLY A 88 -3.57 0.21 -1.84
CA GLY A 88 -3.25 -1.12 -2.34
C GLY A 88 -1.89 -1.09 -3.04
N VAL A 89 -1.05 -2.08 -2.74
CA VAL A 89 0.27 -2.24 -3.38
C VAL A 89 0.37 -3.63 -3.99
N ARG A 90 0.54 -3.67 -5.29
CA ARG A 90 0.84 -4.88 -6.05
C ARG A 90 2.33 -4.94 -6.31
N VAL A 91 2.98 -6.02 -5.91
CA VAL A 91 4.42 -6.23 -6.04
C VAL A 91 4.70 -7.26 -7.12
N MET A 92 5.63 -6.91 -7.99
CA MET A 92 6.12 -7.75 -9.08
C MET A 92 7.63 -7.95 -8.94
N ALA A 93 8.11 -9.14 -9.22
CA ALA A 93 9.52 -9.38 -9.49
C ALA A 93 9.72 -9.31 -11.01
N GLN A 94 10.73 -8.58 -11.45
CA GLN A 94 11.05 -8.38 -12.86
C GLN A 94 12.48 -8.86 -13.14
N ASN A 95 12.62 -9.69 -14.17
CA ASN A 95 13.94 -10.01 -14.69
C ASN A 95 14.52 -8.78 -15.43
N PRO A 96 15.69 -8.25 -15.01
CA PRO A 96 16.23 -7.00 -15.59
C PRO A 96 16.72 -7.16 -17.04
N ILE A 97 16.99 -8.39 -17.49
CA ILE A 97 17.50 -8.69 -18.84
C ILE A 97 16.34 -8.88 -19.81
N THR A 98 15.41 -9.76 -19.46
CA THR A 98 14.29 -10.11 -20.35
C THR A 98 13.08 -9.19 -20.19
N GLY A 99 12.99 -8.46 -19.09
CA GLY A 99 11.83 -7.65 -18.74
C GLY A 99 10.61 -8.46 -18.27
N ALA A 100 10.70 -9.79 -18.20
CA ALA A 100 9.61 -10.65 -17.76
C ALA A 100 9.23 -10.33 -16.30
N GLU A 101 7.96 -10.13 -16.04
CA GLU A 101 7.40 -9.83 -14.71
C GLU A 101 6.56 -11.01 -14.20
N ARG A 102 6.64 -11.27 -12.88
CA ARG A 102 5.75 -12.17 -12.17
C ARG A 102 5.19 -11.49 -10.94
N HIS A 103 3.93 -11.74 -10.63
CA HIS A 103 3.30 -11.23 -9.42
C HIS A 103 3.81 -12.01 -8.20
N THR A 104 4.24 -11.30 -7.16
CA THR A 104 4.76 -11.92 -5.93
C THR A 104 3.79 -11.78 -4.77
N ASN A 105 3.25 -10.60 -4.55
CA ASN A 105 2.24 -10.37 -3.51
C ASN A 105 1.42 -9.11 -3.74
N THR A 106 0.29 -9.04 -3.06
CA THR A 106 -0.52 -7.83 -2.95
C THR A 106 -0.80 -7.56 -1.47
N CYS A 107 -0.67 -6.33 -1.04
CA CYS A 107 -0.97 -5.93 0.32
C CYS A 107 -1.75 -4.61 0.35
N TYR A 108 -2.34 -4.33 1.50
CA TYR A 108 -3.10 -3.11 1.75
C TYR A 108 -2.58 -2.44 3.01
N ALA A 109 -2.37 -1.13 2.93
CA ALA A 109 -1.91 -0.32 4.04
C ALA A 109 -2.84 0.86 4.27
N THR A 110 -3.06 1.21 5.53
CA THR A 110 -3.83 2.39 5.92
C THR A 110 -2.87 3.50 6.31
N PHE A 111 -3.02 4.65 5.68
CA PHE A 111 -2.29 5.88 5.98
C PHE A 111 -3.22 6.93 6.56
N VAL A 112 -2.69 7.79 7.42
CA VAL A 112 -3.38 8.96 7.98
C VAL A 112 -2.65 10.21 7.53
N ALA A 113 -3.38 11.16 6.96
CA ALA A 113 -2.84 12.46 6.60
C ALA A 113 -2.70 13.35 7.83
N LEU A 114 -1.66 14.17 7.87
CA LEU A 114 -1.35 15.06 8.99
C LEU A 114 -1.35 16.52 8.56
N ASP A 115 -1.75 17.39 9.49
CA ASP A 115 -1.57 18.85 9.37
C ASP A 115 -0.14 19.26 9.79
N GLU A 116 0.15 20.56 9.74
CA GLU A 116 1.44 21.12 10.12
C GLU A 116 1.79 20.91 11.61
N GLN A 117 0.80 20.65 12.46
CA GLN A 117 0.95 20.34 13.87
C GLN A 117 1.02 18.83 14.15
N GLY A 118 1.06 17.99 13.11
CA GLY A 118 1.12 16.54 13.25
C GLY A 118 -0.22 15.88 13.63
N ARG A 119 -1.34 16.58 13.53
CA ARG A 119 -2.68 16.05 13.85
C ARG A 119 -3.36 15.48 12.61
N PRO A 120 -4.25 14.48 12.75
CA PRO A 120 -5.01 13.96 11.62
C PRO A 120 -5.78 15.04 10.85
N ALA A 121 -5.58 15.10 9.55
CA ALA A 121 -6.17 16.09 8.65
C ALA A 121 -7.02 15.44 7.55
N ARG A 122 -8.01 16.16 7.05
CA ARG A 122 -8.91 15.67 6.00
C ARG A 122 -8.14 15.35 4.72
N VAL A 123 -8.56 14.26 4.08
CA VAL A 123 -8.08 13.85 2.76
C VAL A 123 -9.12 14.11 1.70
N PRO A 124 -8.72 14.46 0.47
CA PRO A 124 -9.64 14.54 -0.66
C PRO A 124 -10.26 13.16 -0.93
N PRO A 125 -11.54 13.09 -1.32
CA PRO A 125 -12.16 11.84 -1.69
C PRO A 125 -11.50 11.24 -2.94
N VAL A 126 -11.34 9.92 -2.99
CA VAL A 126 -10.99 9.23 -4.23
C VAL A 126 -12.23 9.13 -5.11
N LEU A 127 -12.10 9.52 -6.38
CA LEU A 127 -13.18 9.46 -7.37
C LEU A 127 -12.81 8.45 -8.44
N PRO A 128 -13.37 7.22 -8.40
CA PRO A 128 -13.08 6.19 -9.37
C PRO A 128 -13.76 6.52 -10.71
N GLU A 129 -13.00 6.43 -11.80
CA GLU A 129 -13.49 6.66 -13.17
C GLU A 129 -13.74 5.34 -13.89
N THR A 130 -12.84 4.36 -13.72
CA THR A 130 -12.92 3.05 -14.38
C THR A 130 -13.65 2.02 -13.53
N ASP A 131 -14.16 0.96 -14.17
CA ASP A 131 -14.83 -0.12 -13.45
C ASP A 131 -13.87 -0.86 -12.49
N GLU A 132 -12.58 -0.95 -12.86
CA GLU A 132 -11.56 -1.50 -11.98
C GLU A 132 -11.35 -0.62 -10.74
N GLU A 133 -11.33 0.69 -10.88
CA GLU A 133 -11.21 1.62 -9.77
C GLU A 133 -12.43 1.58 -8.85
N LYS A 134 -13.65 1.49 -9.43
CA LYS A 134 -14.90 1.31 -8.67
C LYS A 134 -14.88 0.02 -7.86
N ARG A 135 -14.43 -1.09 -8.48
CA ARG A 135 -14.27 -2.37 -7.79
C ARG A 135 -13.27 -2.25 -6.63
N ARG A 136 -12.09 -1.66 -6.88
CA ARG A 136 -11.06 -1.45 -5.83
C ARG A 136 -11.58 -0.58 -4.69
N GLN A 137 -12.39 0.45 -5.00
CA GLN A 137 -13.00 1.30 -3.97
C GLN A 137 -14.00 0.52 -3.11
N ALA A 138 -14.88 -0.27 -3.72
CA ALA A 138 -15.85 -1.10 -3.00
C ALA A 138 -15.15 -2.14 -2.11
N ASP A 139 -14.12 -2.80 -2.63
CA ASP A 139 -13.29 -3.75 -1.87
C ASP A 139 -12.55 -3.07 -0.71
N GLY A 140 -12.01 -1.88 -0.94
CA GLY A 140 -11.35 -1.07 0.10
C GLY A 140 -12.30 -0.63 1.21
N GLN A 141 -13.52 -0.26 0.86
CA GLN A 141 -14.56 0.06 1.84
C GLN A 141 -14.90 -1.17 2.70
N ARG A 142 -15.11 -2.32 2.08
CA ARG A 142 -15.39 -3.58 2.81
C ARG A 142 -14.25 -3.92 3.78
N ARG A 143 -12.99 -3.89 3.35
CA ARG A 143 -11.83 -4.13 4.22
C ARG A 143 -11.78 -3.14 5.39
N ARG A 144 -12.13 -1.87 5.16
CA ARG A 144 -12.23 -0.88 6.25
C ARG A 144 -13.27 -1.27 7.28
N GLU A 145 -14.45 -1.70 6.86
CA GLU A 145 -15.52 -2.14 7.75
C GLU A 145 -15.08 -3.35 8.58
N GLU A 146 -14.45 -4.34 7.96
CA GLU A 146 -13.88 -5.50 8.64
C GLU A 146 -12.83 -5.11 9.69
N ARG A 147 -11.92 -4.17 9.36
CA ARG A 147 -10.92 -3.65 10.32
C ARG A 147 -11.58 -2.97 11.52
N LEU A 148 -12.66 -2.23 11.30
CA LEU A 148 -13.40 -1.58 12.40
C LEU A 148 -14.06 -2.60 13.32
N VAL A 149 -14.64 -3.66 12.77
CA VAL A 149 -15.22 -4.77 13.55
C VAL A 149 -14.13 -5.48 14.37
N ARG A 150 -13.01 -5.87 13.75
CA ARG A 150 -11.88 -6.50 14.47
C ARG A 150 -11.34 -5.62 15.60
N ARG A 151 -11.29 -4.31 15.40
CA ARG A 151 -10.83 -3.36 16.43
C ARG A 151 -11.82 -3.27 17.61
N ARG A 152 -13.13 -3.26 17.35
CA ARG A 152 -14.15 -3.27 18.41
C ARG A 152 -14.02 -4.53 19.25
N ASN A 153 -13.92 -5.69 18.63
CA ASN A 153 -13.82 -6.97 19.30
C ASN A 153 -12.56 -7.10 20.19
N ARG A 154 -11.43 -6.49 19.77
CA ARG A 154 -10.20 -6.45 20.59
C ARG A 154 -10.31 -5.53 21.80
N ASN A 155 -11.12 -4.49 21.73
CA ASN A 155 -11.29 -3.52 22.80
C ASN A 155 -12.44 -3.88 23.77
N THR A 156 -13.20 -4.94 23.51
CA THR A 156 -14.21 -5.47 24.42
C THR A 156 -13.47 -6.36 25.45
N PRO A 157 -13.48 -6.03 26.77
CA PRO A 157 -12.89 -6.89 27.77
C PRO A 157 -13.57 -8.27 27.70
N ALA A 158 -12.76 -9.34 27.79
CA ALA A 158 -13.32 -10.66 27.98
C ALA A 158 -14.18 -10.61 29.26
N ALA A 159 -15.48 -10.92 29.13
CA ALA A 159 -16.35 -11.10 30.29
C ALA A 159 -15.77 -12.24 31.12
N GLY A 160 -15.18 -11.89 32.26
CA GLY A 160 -14.70 -12.84 33.28
C GLY A 160 -15.83 -13.50 34.02
#